data_1e454f89fbc9ab2baf91d41f64c5022f
#
_entry.id   1e454f89fbc9ab2baf91d41f64c5022f
#
_cell.length_a   1.000
_cell.length_b   1.000
_cell.length_c   1.000
_cell.angle_alpha   90.00
_cell.angle_beta   90.00
_cell.angle_gamma   90.00
#
_symmetry.space_group_name_H-M   'P 1'
#
loop_
_entity.id
_entity.type
_entity.pdbx_description
1 polymer ?
#
loop_
_entity_poly.entity_id
_entity_poly.type
_entity_poly.pdbx_seq_one_letter_code
_entity_poly.pdbx_strand_id
1 'polypeptide(L)'
;DMIAAAKADGVELMLSSAYRTKEKSAELYAAQVEKWKKTGLSQAEAEAEAAKWVAPPGTSEHHTGLAVDLVTPTHQVMDHAFADTEAAKWMKAHCAEYGFILRYPEDKQDITGITFEPWHFRYVGVKDAKAIMSAGLCLEEYLGKY
;
A
#
# COMPACT_ATOMS: atom_id res chain seq x y z
N ASP A 1 -14.14 -10.37 -5.25
CA ASP A 1 -15.29 -9.51 -5.49
C ASP A 1 -14.86 -8.14 -6.06
N MET A 2 -13.96 -7.36 -5.41
CA MET A 2 -13.53 -6.02 -5.87
C MET A 2 -12.97 -6.01 -7.30
N ILE A 3 -12.08 -6.94 -7.67
CA ILE A 3 -11.52 -7.04 -9.03
C ILE A 3 -12.62 -7.32 -10.08
N ALA A 4 -13.60 -8.16 -9.71
CA ALA A 4 -14.72 -8.46 -10.63
C ALA A 4 -15.65 -7.25 -10.83
N ALA A 5 -15.87 -6.45 -9.80
CA ALA A 5 -16.66 -5.23 -9.89
C ALA A 5 -15.95 -4.16 -10.71
N ALA A 6 -14.65 -3.93 -10.48
CA ALA A 6 -13.85 -3.02 -11.30
C ALA A 6 -13.91 -3.40 -12.79
N LYS A 7 -13.80 -4.70 -13.09
CA LYS A 7 -13.92 -5.19 -14.48
C LYS A 7 -15.30 -4.93 -15.07
N ALA A 8 -16.37 -5.04 -14.30
CA ALA A 8 -17.72 -4.72 -14.76
C ALA A 8 -17.87 -3.23 -15.10
N ASP A 9 -17.15 -2.37 -14.39
CA ASP A 9 -17.08 -0.92 -14.64
C ASP A 9 -16.05 -0.54 -15.73
N GLY A 10 -15.44 -1.53 -16.39
CA GLY A 10 -14.46 -1.31 -17.46
C GLY A 10 -13.04 -1.01 -16.96
N VAL A 11 -12.77 -1.21 -15.66
CA VAL A 11 -11.46 -0.99 -15.05
C VAL A 11 -10.75 -2.31 -14.79
N GLU A 12 -9.57 -2.49 -15.37
CA GLU A 12 -8.80 -3.72 -15.22
C GLU A 12 -7.82 -3.63 -14.06
N LEU A 13 -8.03 -4.45 -13.03
CA LEU A 13 -7.14 -4.58 -11.86
C LEU A 13 -6.37 -5.89 -11.92
N MET A 14 -5.11 -5.84 -11.54
CA MET A 14 -4.22 -6.98 -11.45
C MET A 14 -3.60 -7.06 -10.05
N LEU A 15 -3.66 -8.26 -9.43
CA LEU A 15 -3.00 -8.53 -8.16
C LEU A 15 -1.48 -8.63 -8.38
N SER A 16 -0.73 -7.73 -7.78
CA SER A 16 0.74 -7.72 -7.82
C SER A 16 1.35 -8.46 -6.63
N SER A 17 0.83 -8.22 -5.42
CA SER A 17 1.32 -8.87 -4.19
C SER A 17 0.15 -9.06 -3.21
N ALA A 18 0.19 -10.18 -2.48
CA ALA A 18 -0.77 -10.47 -1.40
C ALA A 18 -0.01 -10.93 -0.15
N TYR A 19 -0.25 -12.17 0.33
CA TYR A 19 0.54 -12.72 1.43
C TYR A 19 2.03 -12.77 1.06
N ARG A 20 2.87 -12.37 2.02
CA ARG A 20 4.32 -12.36 1.86
C ARG A 20 4.96 -12.96 3.11
N THR A 21 5.88 -13.92 2.93
CA THR A 21 6.64 -14.47 4.06
C THR A 21 7.64 -13.45 4.62
N LYS A 22 8.10 -13.69 5.84
CA LYS A 22 9.13 -12.82 6.47
C LYS A 22 10.43 -12.84 5.68
N GLU A 23 10.81 -14.00 5.16
CA GLU A 23 12.00 -14.20 4.33
C GLU A 23 11.91 -13.36 3.05
N LYS A 24 10.77 -13.42 2.37
CA LYS A 24 10.56 -12.61 1.15
C LYS A 24 10.56 -11.12 1.44
N SER A 25 9.99 -10.68 2.55
CA SER A 25 10.06 -9.27 2.97
C SER A 25 11.49 -8.84 3.28
N ALA A 26 12.30 -9.70 3.91
CA ALA A 26 13.71 -9.42 4.17
C ALA A 26 14.52 -9.24 2.88
N GLU A 27 14.30 -10.09 1.87
CA GLU A 27 14.91 -9.95 0.55
C GLU A 27 14.55 -8.61 -0.10
N LEU A 28 13.26 -8.24 -0.10
CA LEU A 28 12.78 -7.00 -0.72
C LEU A 28 13.33 -5.76 0.01
N TYR A 29 13.35 -5.79 1.34
CA TYR A 29 13.92 -4.72 2.14
C TYR A 29 15.42 -4.55 1.86
N ALA A 30 16.18 -5.65 1.86
CA ALA A 30 17.61 -5.62 1.54
C ALA A 30 17.88 -5.07 0.13
N ALA A 31 17.06 -5.48 -0.85
CA ALA A 31 17.18 -4.96 -2.22
C ALA A 31 16.90 -3.44 -2.27
N GLN A 32 15.94 -2.97 -1.50
CA GLN A 32 15.63 -1.53 -1.41
C GLN A 32 16.76 -0.75 -0.73
N VAL A 33 17.35 -1.28 0.34
CA VAL A 33 18.54 -0.68 0.98
C VAL A 33 19.70 -0.57 -0.01
N GLU A 34 20.02 -1.66 -0.74
CA GLU A 34 21.08 -1.63 -1.75
C GLU A 34 20.80 -0.63 -2.89
N LYS A 35 19.53 -0.45 -3.28
CA LYS A 35 19.13 0.59 -4.24
C LYS A 35 19.51 1.99 -3.73
N TRP A 36 19.22 2.30 -2.47
CA TRP A 36 19.53 3.59 -1.86
C TRP A 36 21.03 3.77 -1.65
N LYS A 37 21.77 2.75 -1.27
CA LYS A 37 23.25 2.81 -1.16
C LYS A 37 23.91 3.19 -2.49
N LYS A 38 23.38 2.72 -3.62
CA LYS A 38 23.87 3.10 -4.96
C LYS A 38 23.73 4.58 -5.28
N THR A 39 22.91 5.33 -4.53
CA THR A 39 22.81 6.80 -4.66
C THR A 39 23.86 7.55 -3.83
N GLY A 40 24.72 6.84 -3.10
CA GLY A 40 25.80 7.41 -2.28
C GLY A 40 25.46 7.57 -0.80
N LEU A 41 24.29 7.09 -0.34
CA LEU A 41 23.91 7.11 1.07
C LEU A 41 24.72 6.10 1.89
N SER A 42 24.98 6.44 3.15
CA SER A 42 25.52 5.51 4.13
C SER A 42 24.53 4.36 4.40
N GLN A 43 24.99 3.30 5.06
CA GLN A 43 24.13 2.16 5.43
C GLN A 43 22.90 2.62 6.23
N ALA A 44 23.10 3.44 7.26
CA ALA A 44 22.02 3.92 8.14
C ALA A 44 21.02 4.82 7.40
N GLU A 45 21.51 5.72 6.54
CA GLU A 45 20.63 6.56 5.72
C GLU A 45 19.85 5.74 4.70
N ALA A 46 20.50 4.77 4.04
CA ALA A 46 19.84 3.87 3.09
C ALA A 46 18.76 3.00 3.75
N GLU A 47 18.99 2.51 4.97
CA GLU A 47 17.99 1.79 5.77
C GLU A 47 16.81 2.68 6.14
N ALA A 48 17.05 3.92 6.56
CA ALA A 48 16.01 4.89 6.89
C ALA A 48 15.15 5.24 5.66
N GLU A 49 15.77 5.44 4.51
CA GLU A 49 15.03 5.69 3.26
C GLU A 49 14.27 4.44 2.76
N ALA A 50 14.91 3.26 2.84
CA ALA A 50 14.26 2.02 2.46
C ALA A 50 13.00 1.72 3.29
N ALA A 51 13.04 2.01 4.59
CA ALA A 51 11.93 1.79 5.51
C ALA A 51 10.66 2.60 5.17
N LYS A 52 10.80 3.70 4.44
CA LYS A 52 9.66 4.51 3.97
C LYS A 52 8.89 3.85 2.81
N TRP A 53 9.52 2.91 2.09
CA TRP A 53 8.98 2.25 0.90
C TRP A 53 8.67 0.77 1.11
N VAL A 54 9.47 0.11 1.92
CA VAL A 54 9.34 -1.31 2.23
C VAL A 54 9.47 -1.47 3.73
N ALA A 55 8.41 -1.91 4.37
CA ALA A 55 8.42 -2.13 5.82
C ALA A 55 9.57 -3.06 6.24
N PRO A 56 10.31 -2.74 7.33
CA PRO A 56 11.37 -3.59 7.84
C PRO A 56 10.89 -5.03 8.07
N PRO A 57 11.79 -6.04 7.98
CA PRO A 57 11.42 -7.44 8.16
C PRO A 57 10.66 -7.70 9.46
N GLY A 58 9.51 -8.36 9.37
CA GLY A 58 8.63 -8.65 10.51
C GLY A 58 7.57 -7.59 10.82
N THR A 59 7.60 -6.42 10.18
CA THR A 59 6.61 -5.34 10.39
C THR A 59 5.66 -5.15 9.22
N SER A 60 5.87 -5.84 8.09
CA SER A 60 5.02 -5.73 6.91
C SER A 60 3.60 -6.26 7.14
N GLU A 61 2.58 -5.50 6.75
CA GLU A 61 1.18 -5.93 6.80
C GLU A 61 0.88 -7.14 5.90
N HIS A 62 1.66 -7.38 4.86
CA HIS A 62 1.54 -8.56 4.00
C HIS A 62 1.74 -9.88 4.76
N HIS A 63 2.42 -9.87 5.93
CA HIS A 63 2.54 -11.06 6.78
C HIS A 63 1.21 -11.49 7.42
N THR A 64 0.26 -10.57 7.52
CA THR A 64 -1.06 -10.85 8.11
C THR A 64 -2.01 -11.54 7.13
N GLY A 65 -1.72 -11.49 5.82
CA GLY A 65 -2.62 -11.90 4.76
C GLY A 65 -3.79 -10.91 4.53
N LEU A 66 -3.75 -9.73 5.17
CA LEU A 66 -4.81 -8.71 5.09
C LEU A 66 -4.42 -7.53 4.18
N ALA A 67 -3.23 -7.50 3.62
CA ALA A 67 -2.77 -6.48 2.69
C ALA A 67 -2.65 -7.03 1.27
N VAL A 68 -2.97 -6.17 0.29
CA VAL A 68 -2.81 -6.47 -1.13
C VAL A 68 -2.23 -5.25 -1.86
N ASP A 69 -1.34 -5.53 -2.82
CA ASP A 69 -0.89 -4.55 -3.80
C ASP A 69 -1.61 -4.83 -5.13
N LEU A 70 -2.32 -3.83 -5.63
CA LEU A 70 -3.08 -3.90 -6.87
C LEU A 70 -2.54 -2.87 -7.86
N VAL A 71 -2.38 -3.31 -9.10
CA VAL A 71 -1.92 -2.49 -10.22
C VAL A 71 -2.86 -2.66 -11.41
N THR A 72 -2.55 -2.09 -12.57
CA THR A 72 -3.26 -2.32 -13.83
C THR A 72 -2.29 -2.83 -14.89
N PRO A 73 -2.72 -3.62 -15.89
CA PRO A 73 -1.83 -4.13 -16.94
C PRO A 73 -1.06 -3.04 -17.69
N THR A 74 -1.63 -1.84 -17.80
CA THR A 74 -1.01 -0.69 -18.46
C THR A 74 -0.03 0.09 -17.59
N HIS A 75 -0.04 -0.13 -16.26
CA HIS A 75 0.88 0.51 -15.32
C HIS A 75 1.16 -0.45 -14.15
N GLN A 76 2.22 -1.24 -14.28
CA GLN A 76 2.61 -2.26 -13.29
C GLN A 76 3.70 -1.77 -12.32
N VAL A 77 4.21 -0.55 -12.53
CA VAL A 77 5.21 0.05 -11.66
C VAL A 77 4.52 0.60 -10.41
N MET A 78 5.05 0.26 -9.23
CA MET A 78 4.59 0.79 -7.95
C MET A 78 5.29 2.11 -7.67
N ASP A 79 4.77 3.18 -8.25
CA ASP A 79 5.24 4.54 -8.09
C ASP A 79 4.05 5.52 -7.88
N HIS A 80 4.34 6.75 -7.52
CA HIS A 80 3.29 7.73 -7.26
C HIS A 80 2.45 8.06 -8.51
N ALA A 81 3.01 7.90 -9.72
CA ALA A 81 2.27 8.15 -10.97
C ALA A 81 1.12 7.15 -11.16
N PHE A 82 1.17 5.99 -10.50
CA PHE A 82 0.04 5.05 -10.47
C PHE A 82 -1.26 5.72 -9.98
N ALA A 83 -1.19 6.71 -9.08
CA ALA A 83 -2.35 7.44 -8.55
C ALA A 83 -3.19 8.12 -9.64
N ASP A 84 -2.59 8.49 -10.77
CA ASP A 84 -3.27 9.15 -11.89
C ASP A 84 -4.05 8.18 -12.78
N THR A 85 -3.86 6.87 -12.61
CA THR A 85 -4.55 5.84 -13.40
C THR A 85 -6.03 5.75 -13.03
N GLU A 86 -6.86 5.35 -13.99
CA GLU A 86 -8.29 5.07 -13.72
C GLU A 86 -8.45 3.92 -12.69
N ALA A 87 -7.52 2.97 -12.68
CA ALA A 87 -7.49 1.88 -11.69
C ALA A 87 -7.34 2.40 -10.26
N ALA A 88 -6.36 3.28 -10.00
CA ALA A 88 -6.15 3.85 -8.66
C ALA A 88 -7.34 4.73 -8.22
N LYS A 89 -7.89 5.54 -9.13
CA LYS A 89 -9.07 6.38 -8.86
C LYS A 89 -10.28 5.52 -8.52
N TRP A 90 -10.54 4.48 -9.30
CA TRP A 90 -11.64 3.55 -9.04
C TRP A 90 -11.47 2.84 -7.69
N MET A 91 -10.29 2.31 -7.41
CA MET A 91 -9.99 1.65 -6.14
C MET A 91 -10.18 2.59 -4.95
N LYS A 92 -9.68 3.82 -5.02
CA LYS A 92 -9.86 4.83 -3.97
C LYS A 92 -11.34 5.13 -3.71
N ALA A 93 -12.18 5.15 -4.74
CA ALA A 93 -13.61 5.43 -4.62
C ALA A 93 -14.41 4.24 -4.07
N HIS A 94 -14.03 3.00 -4.39
CA HIS A 94 -14.86 1.82 -4.16
C HIS A 94 -14.29 0.81 -3.15
N CYS A 95 -13.01 0.88 -2.76
CA CYS A 95 -12.37 -0.12 -1.91
C CYS A 95 -13.13 -0.39 -0.60
N ALA A 96 -13.73 0.65 0.00
CA ALA A 96 -14.47 0.52 1.25
C ALA A 96 -15.73 -0.36 1.15
N GLU A 97 -16.32 -0.48 -0.03
CA GLU A 97 -17.47 -1.35 -0.28
C GLU A 97 -17.08 -2.84 -0.15
N TYR A 98 -15.79 -3.15 -0.34
CA TYR A 98 -15.21 -4.49 -0.25
C TYR A 98 -14.40 -4.71 1.02
N GLY A 99 -14.45 -3.76 1.97
CA GLY A 99 -13.78 -3.84 3.27
C GLY A 99 -12.30 -3.47 3.26
N PHE A 100 -11.83 -2.82 2.20
CA PHE A 100 -10.46 -2.34 2.09
C PHE A 100 -10.37 -0.84 2.32
N ILE A 101 -9.21 -0.39 2.78
CA ILE A 101 -8.83 1.03 2.85
C ILE A 101 -7.58 1.27 2.01
N LEU A 102 -7.43 2.47 1.46
CA LEU A 102 -6.15 2.97 1.00
C LEU A 102 -5.27 3.18 2.24
N ARG A 103 -4.27 2.30 2.41
CA ARG A 103 -3.57 2.17 3.69
C ARG A 103 -2.63 3.32 4.00
N TYR A 104 -1.95 3.85 2.99
CA TYR A 104 -0.95 4.90 3.11
C TYR A 104 -1.30 6.11 2.24
N PRO A 105 -2.27 6.95 2.70
CA PRO A 105 -2.70 8.13 1.96
C PRO A 105 -1.60 9.20 1.89
N GLU A 106 -1.64 10.04 0.87
CA GLU A 106 -0.61 11.05 0.59
C GLU A 106 -0.47 12.08 1.72
N ASP A 107 -1.58 12.48 2.32
CA ASP A 107 -1.66 13.48 3.39
C ASP A 107 -1.41 12.92 4.80
N LYS A 108 -1.07 11.64 4.94
CA LYS A 108 -0.92 10.94 6.22
C LYS A 108 0.46 10.32 6.45
N GLN A 109 1.45 10.65 5.61
CA GLN A 109 2.79 10.04 5.66
C GLN A 109 3.48 10.27 7.02
N ASP A 110 3.29 11.43 7.65
CA ASP A 110 3.86 11.75 8.97
C ASP A 110 3.26 10.90 10.10
N ILE A 111 2.02 10.41 9.93
CA ILE A 111 1.33 9.56 10.91
C ILE A 111 1.65 8.09 10.67
N THR A 112 1.60 7.65 9.42
CA THR A 112 1.82 6.25 9.05
C THR A 112 3.28 5.84 9.04
N GLY A 113 4.19 6.80 8.86
CA GLY A 113 5.64 6.57 8.70
C GLY A 113 6.02 5.95 7.35
N ILE A 114 5.04 5.75 6.46
CA ILE A 114 5.23 5.17 5.12
C ILE A 114 4.88 6.23 4.06
N THR A 115 5.63 6.25 2.98
CA THR A 115 5.33 7.11 1.83
C THR A 115 3.97 6.77 1.21
N PHE A 116 3.42 7.70 0.42
CA PHE A 116 2.17 7.45 -0.28
C PHE A 116 2.26 6.22 -1.20
N GLU A 117 1.34 5.28 -1.02
CA GLU A 117 1.29 4.04 -1.80
C GLU A 117 -0.11 3.82 -2.41
N PRO A 118 -0.41 4.39 -3.60
CA PRO A 118 -1.73 4.29 -4.22
C PRO A 118 -2.13 2.88 -4.66
N TRP A 119 -1.22 1.92 -4.60
CA TRP A 119 -1.43 0.49 -4.92
C TRP A 119 -1.73 -0.37 -3.70
N HIS A 120 -1.42 0.10 -2.47
CA HIS A 120 -1.45 -0.70 -1.25
C HIS A 120 -2.76 -0.55 -0.48
N PHE A 121 -3.50 -1.65 -0.37
CA PHE A 121 -4.80 -1.70 0.30
C PHE A 121 -4.78 -2.69 1.46
N ARG A 122 -5.41 -2.28 2.59
CA ARG A 122 -5.55 -3.09 3.80
C ARG A 122 -7.01 -3.46 4.01
N TYR A 123 -7.27 -4.76 4.23
CA TYR A 123 -8.58 -5.24 4.65
C TYR A 123 -8.81 -4.98 6.14
N VAL A 124 -9.93 -4.35 6.46
CA VAL A 124 -10.36 -4.03 7.83
C VAL A 124 -11.83 -4.38 8.07
N GLY A 125 -12.51 -4.93 7.06
CA GLY A 125 -13.95 -5.19 7.08
C GLY A 125 -14.76 -3.98 6.58
N VAL A 126 -15.93 -4.25 6.00
CA VAL A 126 -16.73 -3.24 5.28
C VAL A 126 -17.16 -2.07 6.18
N LYS A 127 -17.58 -2.37 7.42
CA LYS A 127 -18.04 -1.35 8.37
C LYS A 127 -16.94 -0.33 8.67
N ASP A 128 -15.77 -0.82 9.05
CA ASP A 128 -14.66 0.02 9.47
C ASP A 128 -14.01 0.70 8.27
N ALA A 129 -13.92 0.02 7.12
CA ALA A 129 -13.44 0.61 5.88
C ALA A 129 -14.28 1.82 5.45
N LYS A 130 -15.61 1.72 5.49
CA LYS A 130 -16.51 2.83 5.19
C LYS A 130 -16.33 4.00 6.16
N ALA A 131 -16.19 3.72 7.46
CA ALA A 131 -15.97 4.75 8.47
C ALA A 131 -14.64 5.49 8.25
N ILE A 132 -13.55 4.74 8.01
CA ILE A 132 -12.20 5.29 7.78
C ILE A 132 -12.18 6.14 6.51
N MET A 133 -12.61 5.56 5.39
CA MET A 133 -12.52 6.23 4.08
C MET A 133 -13.44 7.45 4.00
N SER A 134 -14.66 7.39 4.56
CA SER A 134 -15.58 8.55 4.56
C SER A 134 -15.13 9.69 5.46
N ALA A 135 -14.39 9.41 6.53
CA ALA A 135 -13.84 10.42 7.43
C ALA A 135 -12.47 10.97 6.99
N GLY A 136 -11.86 10.40 5.94
CA GLY A 136 -10.52 10.77 5.47
C GLY A 136 -9.41 10.45 6.47
N LEU A 137 -9.58 9.38 7.27
CA LEU A 137 -8.63 8.96 8.28
C LEU A 137 -7.66 7.91 7.72
N CYS A 138 -6.46 7.81 8.32
CA CYS A 138 -5.65 6.61 8.22
C CYS A 138 -6.00 5.61 9.34
N LEU A 139 -5.46 4.40 9.28
CA LEU A 139 -5.77 3.35 10.25
C LEU A 139 -5.33 3.74 11.68
N GLU A 140 -4.19 4.41 11.82
CA GLU A 140 -3.65 4.87 13.09
C GLU A 140 -4.58 5.88 13.77
N GLU A 141 -5.10 6.85 13.01
CA GLU A 141 -6.07 7.84 13.50
C GLU A 141 -7.35 7.15 13.97
N TYR A 142 -7.87 6.24 13.17
CA TYR A 142 -9.07 5.48 13.51
C TYR A 142 -8.92 4.65 14.79
N LEU A 143 -7.74 4.08 15.01
CA LEU A 143 -7.43 3.31 16.22
C LEU A 143 -6.99 4.18 17.42
N GLY A 144 -6.86 5.49 17.26
CA GLY A 144 -6.41 6.42 18.31
C GLY A 144 -4.96 6.16 18.77
N LYS A 145 -4.05 5.85 17.83
CA LYS A 145 -2.67 5.43 18.11
C LYS A 145 -1.59 6.39 17.57
N TYR A 146 -1.89 7.64 17.43
CA TYR A 146 -0.93 8.68 16.98
C TYR A 146 -0.89 9.84 17.95
#